data_816d0ade1a47f6db4a29a6341d77fe42
#
_entry.id   816d0ade1a47f6db4a29a6341d77fe42
#
_cell.length_a   1.000
_cell.length_b   1.000
_cell.length_c   1.000
_cell.angle_alpha   90.00
_cell.angle_beta   90.00
_cell.angle_gamma   90.00
#
_symmetry.space_group_name_H-M   'P 1'
#
loop_
_entity.id
_entity.type
_entity.pdbx_description
1 polymer ?
#
loop_
_entity_poly.entity_id
_entity_poly.type
_entity_poly.pdbx_seq_one_letter_code
_entity_poly.pdbx_strand_id
1 'polypeptide(L)'
;MSIQVVTNPLTQTYRRFKSDVNSSAFPWNYFHGDKASPAYYSHTILARPGFEDALMPTQCSEWLNIANKVLLEIFMANEIKVKSVLRINVNCTHETDGKSTPVHMDHDFDTKNIVVYLNQFECGATNVEGESHKPQEDDIIIFEGLHSIEQPCNGTRRVVLVATYL
;
A
#
# COMPACT_ATOMS: atom_id res chain seq x y z
N MET A 1 -18.30 -1.43 1.76
CA MET A 1 -17.78 -1.46 3.16
C MET A 1 -17.06 -0.16 3.46
N SER A 2 -17.12 0.31 4.72
CA SER A 2 -16.47 1.57 5.12
C SER A 2 -14.97 1.39 5.29
N ILE A 3 -14.24 2.49 5.18
CA ILE A 3 -12.83 2.56 5.52
C ILE A 3 -12.70 2.39 7.05
N GLN A 4 -11.93 1.41 7.48
CA GLN A 4 -11.60 1.21 8.90
C GLN A 4 -10.20 1.74 9.17
N VAL A 5 -10.08 2.73 10.06
CA VAL A 5 -8.79 3.19 10.58
C VAL A 5 -8.41 2.29 11.76
N VAL A 6 -7.20 1.77 11.76
CA VAL A 6 -6.70 0.85 12.80
C VAL A 6 -5.43 1.39 13.45
N THR A 7 -5.11 0.87 14.64
CA THR A 7 -3.96 1.33 15.43
C THR A 7 -2.64 0.88 14.82
N ASN A 8 -1.70 1.81 14.66
CA ASN A 8 -0.31 1.49 14.38
C ASN A 8 0.45 1.25 15.69
N PRO A 9 0.98 0.06 15.96
CA PRO A 9 1.69 -0.23 17.20
C PRO A 9 3.07 0.45 17.29
N LEU A 10 3.52 1.12 16.22
CA LEU A 10 4.79 1.86 16.13
C LEU A 10 5.99 1.08 16.68
N THR A 11 6.06 -0.21 16.38
CA THR A 11 7.11 -1.11 16.83
C THR A 11 8.48 -0.71 16.30
N GLN A 12 9.55 -1.26 16.89
CA GLN A 12 10.90 -1.05 16.37
C GLN A 12 11.06 -1.61 14.95
N THR A 13 10.42 -2.74 14.63
CA THR A 13 10.40 -3.33 13.29
C THR A 13 9.77 -2.37 12.29
N TYR A 14 8.61 -1.80 12.63
CA TYR A 14 7.93 -0.82 11.80
C TYR A 14 8.79 0.43 11.56
N ARG A 15 9.37 1.01 12.63
CA ARG A 15 10.20 2.22 12.52
C ARG A 15 11.44 1.98 11.65
N ARG A 16 12.06 0.81 11.78
CA ARG A 16 13.20 0.43 10.93
C ARG A 16 12.76 0.29 9.47
N PHE A 17 11.71 -0.47 9.19
CA PHE A 17 11.17 -0.64 7.85
C PHE A 17 10.83 0.70 7.20
N LYS A 18 10.10 1.57 7.91
CA LYS A 18 9.76 2.93 7.47
C LYS A 18 10.99 3.77 7.13
N SER A 19 12.02 3.74 8.00
CA SER A 19 13.28 4.45 7.77
C SER A 19 13.99 3.95 6.52
N ASP A 20 14.09 2.64 6.36
CA ASP A 20 14.77 2.01 5.23
C ASP A 20 14.04 2.32 3.90
N VAL A 21 12.70 2.24 3.88
CA VAL A 21 11.87 2.57 2.70
C VAL A 21 12.02 4.04 2.31
N ASN A 22 12.13 4.94 3.27
CA ASN A 22 12.27 6.37 2.98
C ASN A 22 13.72 6.80 2.69
N SER A 23 14.68 5.88 2.77
CA SER A 23 16.07 6.15 2.46
C SER A 23 16.34 6.27 0.96
N SER A 24 17.45 6.90 0.60
CA SER A 24 17.91 7.00 -0.79
C SER A 24 18.38 5.67 -1.39
N ALA A 25 18.60 4.66 -0.54
CA ALA A 25 19.07 3.33 -0.95
C ALA A 25 17.94 2.33 -1.24
N PHE A 26 16.67 2.72 -1.00
CA PHE A 26 15.55 1.82 -1.26
C PHE A 26 15.38 1.56 -2.76
N PRO A 27 15.25 0.30 -3.22
CA PRO A 27 15.27 -0.05 -4.64
C PRO A 27 13.90 0.17 -5.30
N TRP A 28 13.66 1.37 -5.78
CA TRP A 28 12.45 1.74 -6.52
C TRP A 28 12.52 1.32 -7.98
N ASN A 29 11.41 0.75 -8.50
CA ASN A 29 11.17 0.52 -9.92
C ASN A 29 10.19 1.56 -10.44
N TYR A 30 10.51 2.19 -11.57
CA TYR A 30 9.64 3.17 -12.20
C TYR A 30 8.63 2.48 -13.10
N PHE A 31 7.36 2.81 -12.90
CA PHE A 31 6.26 2.39 -13.77
C PHE A 31 5.75 3.60 -14.55
N HIS A 32 5.81 3.47 -15.86
CA HIS A 32 5.27 4.49 -16.77
C HIS A 32 3.76 4.56 -16.59
N GLY A 33 3.25 5.79 -16.46
CA GLY A 33 1.82 6.01 -16.55
C GLY A 33 1.32 5.80 -18.00
N ASP A 34 0.03 5.75 -18.13
CA ASP A 34 -0.68 5.76 -19.40
C ASP A 34 -1.74 6.88 -19.41
N LYS A 35 -2.66 6.83 -20.41
CA LYS A 35 -3.74 7.83 -20.50
C LYS A 35 -4.70 7.79 -19.31
N ALA A 36 -4.80 6.66 -18.60
CA ALA A 36 -5.74 6.43 -17.50
C ALA A 36 -5.07 6.47 -16.13
N SER A 37 -3.80 6.10 -16.04
CA SER A 37 -3.09 5.95 -14.77
C SER A 37 -1.83 6.82 -14.72
N PRO A 38 -1.60 7.60 -13.64
CA PRO A 38 -0.37 8.36 -13.47
C PRO A 38 0.85 7.45 -13.34
N ALA A 39 2.02 7.97 -13.68
CA ALA A 39 3.29 7.29 -13.41
C ALA A 39 3.56 7.22 -11.90
N TYR A 40 4.23 6.17 -11.45
CA TYR A 40 4.59 5.99 -10.06
C TYR A 40 5.83 5.09 -9.90
N TYR A 41 6.38 5.06 -8.70
CA TYR A 41 7.42 4.11 -8.33
C TYR A 41 6.83 3.01 -7.45
N SER A 42 7.29 1.79 -7.61
CA SER A 42 6.88 0.65 -6.81
C SER A 42 8.05 -0.28 -6.54
N HIS A 43 7.97 -0.99 -5.42
CA HIS A 43 8.80 -2.13 -5.12
C HIS A 43 7.91 -3.31 -4.75
N THR A 44 7.80 -4.28 -5.64
CA THR A 44 7.03 -5.50 -5.42
C THR A 44 7.80 -6.43 -4.49
N ILE A 45 7.23 -6.69 -3.31
CA ILE A 45 7.82 -7.60 -2.30
C ILE A 45 7.24 -9.00 -2.45
N LEU A 46 5.92 -9.10 -2.55
CA LEU A 46 5.18 -10.33 -2.81
C LEU A 46 4.21 -10.07 -3.94
N ALA A 47 4.40 -10.71 -5.08
CA ALA A 47 3.49 -10.61 -6.21
C ALA A 47 2.21 -11.42 -5.96
N ARG A 48 1.07 -10.89 -6.43
CA ARG A 48 -0.24 -11.55 -6.32
C ARG A 48 -0.29 -12.86 -7.11
N PRO A 49 -1.19 -13.80 -6.76
CA PRO A 49 -1.52 -14.93 -7.62
C PRO A 49 -1.88 -14.48 -9.05
N GLY A 50 -1.50 -15.24 -10.05
CA GLY A 50 -1.69 -14.88 -11.46
C GLY A 50 -0.57 -14.01 -12.06
N PHE A 51 0.37 -13.53 -11.26
CA PHE A 51 1.55 -12.84 -11.79
C PHE A 51 2.49 -13.87 -12.44
N GLU A 52 2.83 -13.65 -13.72
CA GLU A 52 3.63 -14.59 -14.53
C GLU A 52 3.09 -16.03 -14.47
N ASP A 53 1.75 -16.18 -14.51
CA ASP A 53 1.02 -17.46 -14.43
C ASP A 53 1.23 -18.27 -13.14
N ALA A 54 1.79 -17.68 -12.10
CA ALA A 54 1.96 -18.35 -10.81
C ALA A 54 0.62 -18.54 -10.10
N LEU A 55 0.33 -19.76 -9.65
CA LEU A 55 -0.90 -20.09 -8.91
C LEU A 55 -0.92 -19.52 -7.48
N MET A 56 0.24 -19.26 -6.91
CA MET A 56 0.41 -18.78 -5.52
C MET A 56 1.17 -17.47 -5.51
N PRO A 57 1.04 -16.67 -4.43
CA PRO A 57 1.84 -15.47 -4.25
C PRO A 57 3.34 -15.78 -4.37
N THR A 58 4.05 -14.96 -5.14
CA THR A 58 5.47 -15.19 -5.45
C THR A 58 6.34 -14.16 -4.77
N GLN A 59 7.34 -14.59 -4.02
CA GLN A 59 8.34 -13.69 -3.44
C GLN A 59 9.18 -13.05 -4.54
N CYS A 60 9.22 -11.71 -4.56
CA CYS A 60 9.98 -10.92 -5.54
C CYS A 60 11.15 -10.15 -4.91
N SER A 61 11.26 -10.14 -3.58
CA SER A 61 12.22 -9.31 -2.88
C SER A 61 12.66 -9.92 -1.55
N GLU A 62 13.91 -9.63 -1.14
CA GLU A 62 14.46 -9.94 0.18
C GLU A 62 13.75 -9.18 1.33
N TRP A 63 13.00 -8.15 1.01
CA TRP A 63 12.21 -7.36 1.98
C TRP A 63 11.00 -8.12 2.53
N LEU A 64 10.70 -9.33 2.04
CA LEU A 64 9.50 -10.09 2.43
C LEU A 64 9.46 -10.35 3.94
N ASN A 65 10.58 -10.75 4.53
CA ASN A 65 10.61 -11.11 5.95
C ASN A 65 10.28 -9.93 6.86
N ILE A 66 10.88 -8.75 6.61
CA ILE A 66 10.63 -7.56 7.43
C ILE A 66 9.23 -7.00 7.17
N ALA A 67 8.75 -6.97 5.93
CA ALA A 67 7.41 -6.51 5.59
C ALA A 67 6.33 -7.41 6.21
N ASN A 68 6.47 -8.72 6.13
CA ASN A 68 5.56 -9.66 6.80
C ASN A 68 5.56 -9.47 8.31
N LYS A 69 6.71 -9.23 8.93
CA LYS A 69 6.78 -8.98 10.37
C LYS A 69 6.03 -7.70 10.75
N VAL A 70 6.21 -6.61 9.97
CA VAL A 70 5.45 -5.36 10.16
C VAL A 70 3.95 -5.61 10.09
N LEU A 71 3.48 -6.29 9.03
CA LEU A 71 2.06 -6.61 8.86
C LEU A 71 1.53 -7.49 10.00
N LEU A 72 2.29 -8.52 10.41
CA LEU A 72 1.91 -9.40 11.51
C LEU A 72 1.76 -8.63 12.83
N GLU A 73 2.71 -7.74 13.14
CA GLU A 73 2.65 -6.90 14.35
C GLU A 73 1.42 -5.97 14.34
N ILE A 74 1.06 -5.41 13.17
CA ILE A 74 -0.16 -4.61 12.99
C ILE A 74 -1.42 -5.48 13.18
N PHE A 75 -1.49 -6.65 12.53
CA PHE A 75 -2.63 -7.54 12.63
C PHE A 75 -2.85 -8.02 14.07
N MET A 76 -1.76 -8.38 14.77
CA MET A 76 -1.83 -8.79 16.17
C MET A 76 -2.32 -7.67 17.09
N ALA A 77 -1.81 -6.45 16.92
CA ALA A 77 -2.19 -5.30 17.73
C ALA A 77 -3.67 -4.90 17.58
N ASN A 78 -4.28 -5.27 16.44
CA ASN A 78 -5.68 -4.96 16.13
C ASN A 78 -6.60 -6.19 16.14
N GLU A 79 -6.12 -7.33 16.61
CA GLU A 79 -6.87 -8.61 16.68
C GLU A 79 -7.44 -9.05 15.31
N ILE A 80 -6.76 -8.69 14.22
CA ILE A 80 -7.19 -9.01 12.86
C ILE A 80 -6.77 -10.44 12.52
N LYS A 81 -7.75 -11.25 12.13
CA LYS A 81 -7.50 -12.63 11.68
C LYS A 81 -7.16 -12.62 10.19
N VAL A 82 -6.02 -13.19 9.86
CA VAL A 82 -5.52 -13.30 8.48
C VAL A 82 -5.30 -14.77 8.15
N LYS A 83 -5.86 -15.23 7.06
CA LYS A 83 -5.64 -16.58 6.54
C LYS A 83 -4.41 -16.66 5.63
N SER A 84 -4.25 -15.65 4.79
CA SER A 84 -3.16 -15.56 3.83
C SER A 84 -2.94 -14.12 3.40
N VAL A 85 -1.67 -13.72 3.23
CA VAL A 85 -1.30 -12.48 2.55
C VAL A 85 -1.06 -12.82 1.09
N LEU A 86 -1.71 -12.09 0.18
CA LEU A 86 -1.70 -12.37 -1.26
C LEU A 86 -0.76 -11.48 -2.06
N ARG A 87 -0.52 -10.26 -1.59
CA ARG A 87 0.32 -9.26 -2.24
C ARG A 87 0.93 -8.34 -1.20
N ILE A 88 2.17 -7.91 -1.43
CA ILE A 88 2.82 -6.84 -0.66
C ILE A 88 3.61 -5.97 -1.62
N ASN A 89 3.31 -4.67 -1.63
CA ASN A 89 4.05 -3.67 -2.40
C ASN A 89 4.38 -2.46 -1.52
N VAL A 90 5.48 -1.80 -1.82
CA VAL A 90 5.71 -0.42 -1.39
C VAL A 90 5.54 0.47 -2.61
N ASN A 91 4.66 1.45 -2.54
CA ASN A 91 4.38 2.37 -3.63
C ASN A 91 4.76 3.80 -3.25
N CYS A 92 5.33 4.53 -4.21
CA CYS A 92 5.63 5.94 -4.08
C CYS A 92 5.02 6.69 -5.26
N THR A 93 4.06 7.56 -4.98
CA THR A 93 3.43 8.43 -5.97
C THR A 93 3.87 9.88 -5.77
N HIS A 94 3.97 10.60 -6.87
CA HIS A 94 4.30 12.02 -6.92
C HIS A 94 3.17 12.79 -7.58
N GLU A 95 3.15 14.10 -7.40
CA GLU A 95 2.33 15.00 -8.20
C GLU A 95 2.81 14.96 -9.65
N THR A 96 1.92 14.66 -10.58
CA THR A 96 2.19 14.66 -12.02
C THR A 96 1.20 15.55 -12.76
N ASP A 97 -0.04 15.11 -12.95
CA ASP A 97 -1.07 15.80 -13.74
C ASP A 97 -2.38 16.02 -12.94
N GLY A 98 -2.34 15.80 -11.63
CA GLY A 98 -3.48 15.96 -10.72
C GLY A 98 -4.57 14.90 -10.85
N LYS A 99 -4.35 13.85 -11.65
CA LYS A 99 -5.34 12.78 -11.82
C LYS A 99 -5.27 11.78 -10.69
N SER A 100 -6.46 11.28 -10.30
CA SER A 100 -6.56 10.08 -9.46
C SER A 100 -6.32 8.82 -10.31
N THR A 101 -5.95 7.72 -9.66
CA THR A 101 -5.99 6.42 -10.34
C THR A 101 -7.41 6.10 -10.78
N PRO A 102 -7.61 5.33 -11.85
CA PRO A 102 -8.93 4.77 -12.15
C PRO A 102 -9.49 4.02 -10.95
N VAL A 103 -10.81 4.01 -10.82
CA VAL A 103 -11.48 3.16 -9.82
C VAL A 103 -11.26 1.69 -10.19
N HIS A 104 -10.72 0.90 -9.27
CA HIS A 104 -10.37 -0.50 -9.53
C HIS A 104 -10.48 -1.36 -8.26
N MET A 105 -10.38 -2.66 -8.43
CA MET A 105 -10.10 -3.65 -7.38
C MET A 105 -8.73 -4.28 -7.64
N ASP A 106 -8.03 -4.66 -6.58
CA ASP A 106 -6.72 -5.31 -6.70
C ASP A 106 -6.80 -6.77 -7.18
N HIS A 107 -7.93 -7.42 -6.93
CA HIS A 107 -8.22 -8.81 -7.33
C HIS A 107 -9.63 -8.91 -7.92
N ASP A 108 -9.90 -9.97 -8.67
CA ASP A 108 -11.20 -10.33 -9.23
C ASP A 108 -12.08 -11.14 -8.27
N PHE A 109 -11.65 -11.27 -7.03
CA PHE A 109 -12.36 -11.91 -5.92
C PHE A 109 -12.23 -11.09 -4.64
N ASP A 110 -13.09 -11.35 -3.67
CA ASP A 110 -13.17 -10.60 -2.41
C ASP A 110 -11.88 -10.72 -1.60
N THR A 111 -11.25 -9.58 -1.36
CA THR A 111 -10.03 -9.45 -0.55
C THR A 111 -10.08 -8.19 0.29
N LYS A 112 -9.34 -8.20 1.38
CA LYS A 112 -9.08 -6.99 2.17
C LYS A 112 -7.79 -6.33 1.73
N ASN A 113 -7.84 -5.02 1.70
CA ASN A 113 -6.67 -4.16 1.49
C ASN A 113 -6.25 -3.58 2.83
N ILE A 114 -4.95 -3.52 3.08
CA ILE A 114 -4.35 -2.72 4.14
C ILE A 114 -3.37 -1.74 3.52
N VAL A 115 -3.49 -0.46 3.89
CA VAL A 115 -2.58 0.61 3.48
C VAL A 115 -1.98 1.25 4.71
N VAL A 116 -0.65 1.27 4.77
CA VAL A 116 0.14 1.88 5.85
C VAL A 116 0.88 3.08 5.28
N TYR A 117 0.63 4.27 5.80
CA TYR A 117 1.21 5.51 5.31
C TYR A 117 2.57 5.76 5.98
N LEU A 118 3.64 5.73 5.19
CA LEU A 118 5.02 5.68 5.68
C LEU A 118 5.72 7.04 5.76
N ASN A 119 5.04 8.12 5.37
CA ASN A 119 5.58 9.48 5.46
C ASN A 119 4.46 10.52 5.51
N GLN A 120 4.81 11.73 5.91
CA GLN A 120 3.94 12.89 5.80
C GLN A 120 3.91 13.40 4.36
N PHE A 121 2.72 13.75 3.87
CA PHE A 121 2.49 14.40 2.57
C PHE A 121 1.18 15.18 2.59
N GLU A 122 0.91 15.93 1.53
CA GLU A 122 -0.31 16.72 1.37
C GLU A 122 -1.19 16.15 0.25
N CYS A 123 -2.51 16.29 0.37
CA CYS A 123 -3.51 15.67 -0.52
C CYS A 123 -3.44 14.14 -0.49
N GLY A 124 -3.52 13.46 -1.63
CA GLY A 124 -3.25 12.03 -1.76
C GLY A 124 -4.25 11.12 -1.03
N ALA A 125 -5.52 11.50 -0.96
CA ALA A 125 -6.55 10.71 -0.31
C ALA A 125 -6.72 9.31 -0.96
N THR A 126 -7.17 8.36 -0.15
CA THR A 126 -7.67 7.07 -0.62
C THR A 126 -9.18 7.09 -0.57
N ASN A 127 -9.82 6.89 -1.72
CA ASN A 127 -11.27 6.91 -1.89
C ASN A 127 -11.78 5.47 -2.08
N VAL A 128 -12.78 5.08 -1.28
CA VAL A 128 -13.38 3.73 -1.30
C VAL A 128 -14.89 3.89 -1.28
N GLU A 129 -15.59 3.47 -2.35
CA GLU A 129 -17.06 3.41 -2.41
C GLU A 129 -17.78 4.69 -1.91
N GLY A 130 -17.21 5.87 -2.19
CA GLY A 130 -17.78 7.16 -1.80
C GLY A 130 -17.29 7.72 -0.46
N GLU A 131 -16.54 6.97 0.30
CA GLU A 131 -15.80 7.47 1.46
C GLU A 131 -14.39 7.92 1.05
N SER A 132 -13.83 8.91 1.74
CA SER A 132 -12.49 9.43 1.49
C SER A 132 -11.70 9.51 2.78
N HIS A 133 -10.53 8.85 2.81
CA HIS A 133 -9.57 8.97 3.89
C HIS A 133 -8.47 9.96 3.52
N LYS A 134 -8.35 11.03 4.31
CA LYS A 134 -7.22 11.98 4.22
C LYS A 134 -6.12 11.51 5.14
N PRO A 135 -5.04 10.94 4.60
CA PRO A 135 -4.05 10.25 5.39
C PRO A 135 -3.16 11.21 6.18
N GLN A 136 -2.72 10.73 7.33
CA GLN A 136 -1.60 11.29 8.08
C GLN A 136 -0.46 10.26 8.12
N GLU A 137 0.74 10.72 8.40
CA GLU A 137 1.88 9.83 8.63
C GLU A 137 1.57 8.83 9.75
N ASP A 138 1.93 7.58 9.53
CA ASP A 138 1.68 6.44 10.42
C ASP A 138 0.22 5.97 10.51
N ASP A 139 -0.72 6.58 9.78
CA ASP A 139 -2.07 6.04 9.65
C ASP A 139 -2.05 4.65 9.00
N ILE A 140 -3.02 3.83 9.40
CA ILE A 140 -3.30 2.54 8.79
C ILE A 140 -4.78 2.45 8.50
N ILE A 141 -5.13 2.13 7.26
CA ILE A 141 -6.52 1.86 6.87
C ILE A 141 -6.67 0.45 6.33
N ILE A 142 -7.85 -0.10 6.56
CA ILE A 142 -8.31 -1.38 5.98
C ILE A 142 -9.63 -1.14 5.27
N PHE A 143 -9.77 -1.71 4.09
CA PHE A 143 -11.00 -1.62 3.30
C PHE A 143 -11.13 -2.80 2.33
N GLU A 144 -12.29 -2.93 1.75
CA GLU A 144 -12.63 -3.88 0.67
C GLU A 144 -13.27 -3.12 -0.49
N GLY A 145 -13.26 -3.71 -1.68
CA GLY A 145 -14.02 -3.21 -2.83
C GLY A 145 -13.29 -2.18 -3.69
N LEU A 146 -14.11 -1.46 -4.46
CA LEU A 146 -13.65 -0.50 -5.46
C LEU A 146 -13.02 0.73 -4.80
N HIS A 147 -11.84 1.08 -5.26
CA HIS A 147 -11.10 2.22 -4.72
C HIS A 147 -10.32 2.98 -5.79
N SER A 148 -9.96 4.21 -5.46
CA SER A 148 -9.04 5.05 -6.22
C SER A 148 -8.13 5.83 -5.29
N ILE A 149 -7.02 6.32 -5.82
CA ILE A 149 -5.99 7.03 -5.08
C ILE A 149 -5.77 8.38 -5.74
N GLU A 150 -5.87 9.45 -4.97
CA GLU A 150 -5.49 10.79 -5.38
C GLU A 150 -3.97 10.95 -5.36
N GLN A 151 -3.47 11.82 -6.22
CA GLN A 151 -2.07 12.20 -6.17
C GLN A 151 -1.80 13.12 -4.97
N PRO A 152 -0.58 13.05 -4.38
CA PRO A 152 -0.14 14.08 -3.45
C PRO A 152 -0.01 15.41 -4.19
N CYS A 153 0.08 16.50 -3.45
CA CYS A 153 0.22 17.85 -3.99
C CYS A 153 1.38 18.61 -3.33
N ASN A 154 1.62 19.84 -3.80
CA ASN A 154 2.63 20.76 -3.26
C ASN A 154 4.06 20.18 -3.25
N GLY A 155 4.40 19.40 -4.30
CA GLY A 155 5.72 18.80 -4.43
C GLY A 155 6.04 17.69 -3.42
N THR A 156 5.04 17.24 -2.65
CA THR A 156 5.21 16.12 -1.72
C THR A 156 5.14 14.77 -2.45
N ARG A 157 5.55 13.71 -1.78
CA ARG A 157 5.42 12.33 -2.26
C ARG A 157 4.62 11.50 -1.27
N ARG A 158 3.82 10.58 -1.78
CA ARG A 158 3.02 9.64 -0.99
C ARG A 158 3.69 8.29 -1.02
N VAL A 159 4.24 7.83 0.12
CA VAL A 159 4.89 6.52 0.27
C VAL A 159 4.03 5.63 1.16
N VAL A 160 3.65 4.47 0.66
CA VAL A 160 2.78 3.53 1.37
C VAL A 160 3.27 2.09 1.26
N LEU A 161 3.09 1.32 2.34
CA LEU A 161 3.06 -0.14 2.27
C LEU A 161 1.62 -0.56 2.00
N VAL A 162 1.42 -1.35 0.96
CA VAL A 162 0.12 -1.91 0.58
C VAL A 162 0.19 -3.42 0.62
N ALA A 163 -0.79 -4.06 1.25
CA ALA A 163 -0.95 -5.50 1.16
C ALA A 163 -2.41 -5.87 0.94
N THR A 164 -2.62 -7.02 0.28
CA THR A 164 -3.93 -7.67 0.17
C THR A 164 -3.93 -9.00 0.90
N TYR A 165 -5.04 -9.35 1.54
CA TYR A 165 -5.12 -10.56 2.36
C TYR A 165 -6.54 -11.14 2.46
N LEU A 166 -6.64 -12.41 2.88
CA LEU A 166 -7.86 -13.16 3.18
C LEU A 166 -8.02 -13.40 4.67
#